data_b0a65a08a738e769578336dcd7205853
#
_entry.id   b0a65a08a738e769578336dcd7205853
#
_cell.length_a   1.000
_cell.length_b   1.000
_cell.length_c   1.000
_cell.angle_alpha   90.00
_cell.angle_beta   90.00
_cell.angle_gamma   90.00
#
_symmetry.space_group_name_H-M   'P 1'
#
loop_
_entity.id
_entity.type
_entity.pdbx_description
1 polymer ?
#
loop_
_entity_poly.entity_id
_entity_poly.type
_entity_poly.pdbx_seq_one_letter_code
_entity_poly.pdbx_strand_id
1 'polypeptide(L)'
;GDDSNDTATINAKLMDNAGVLSSLMAELYKAGANVLSVNQSVPIHSVADVSVTVRIAEMAITKKELLNSIEKIDGVNSVVLS
;
A
#
# COMPACT_ATOMS: atom_id res chain seq x y z
N GLY A 1 22.20 3.36 12.63
CA GLY A 1 21.08 2.60 12.30
C GLY A 1 21.03 2.26 10.85
N ASP A 2 20.38 1.20 10.60
CA ASP A 2 20.23 0.72 9.25
C ASP A 2 18.95 1.31 8.66
N ASP A 3 19.13 2.24 7.71
CA ASP A 3 18.01 2.95 7.10
C ASP A 3 17.07 2.03 6.33
N SER A 4 17.56 0.85 5.91
CA SER A 4 16.73 -0.08 5.15
C SER A 4 15.55 -0.60 5.97
N ASN A 5 15.62 -0.52 7.30
CA ASN A 5 14.52 -0.95 8.15
C ASN A 5 13.41 0.09 8.27
N ASP A 6 13.65 1.29 7.77
CA ASP A 6 12.67 2.37 7.87
C ASP A 6 11.68 2.38 6.72
N THR A 7 11.90 1.58 5.71
CA THR A 7 11.05 1.57 4.53
C THR A 7 10.44 0.20 4.30
N ALA A 8 9.31 0.21 3.62
CA ALA A 8 8.65 -1.00 3.18
C ALA A 8 8.03 -0.74 1.82
N THR A 9 7.86 -1.80 1.04
CA THR A 9 7.22 -1.71 -0.26
C THR A 9 5.94 -2.53 -0.23
N ILE A 10 4.85 -1.89 -0.64
CA ILE A 10 3.54 -2.50 -0.74
C ILE A 10 3.30 -2.80 -2.21
N ASN A 11 3.16 -4.06 -2.55
CA ASN A 11 2.82 -4.48 -3.91
C ASN A 11 1.41 -5.04 -3.89
N ALA A 12 0.51 -4.41 -4.63
CA ALA A 12 -0.90 -4.76 -4.60
C ALA A 12 -1.45 -4.89 -6.00
N LYS A 13 -2.45 -5.77 -6.14
CA LYS A 13 -3.27 -5.85 -7.35
C LYS A 13 -4.61 -5.25 -7.01
N LEU A 14 -4.95 -4.17 -7.68
CA LEU A 14 -6.17 -3.41 -7.41
C LEU A 14 -7.12 -3.46 -8.59
N MET A 15 -8.41 -3.52 -8.31
CA MET A 15 -9.40 -3.29 -9.36
C MET A 15 -9.19 -1.89 -9.92
N ASP A 16 -9.32 -1.74 -11.24
CA ASP A 16 -9.17 -0.46 -11.91
C ASP A 16 -10.36 0.44 -11.61
N ASN A 17 -10.26 1.12 -10.48
CA ASN A 17 -11.32 1.95 -9.94
C ASN A 17 -10.64 3.01 -9.10
N ALA A 18 -10.89 4.27 -9.40
CA ALA A 18 -10.22 5.39 -8.72
C ALA A 18 -10.40 5.33 -7.20
N GLY A 19 -11.55 4.85 -6.75
CA GLY A 19 -11.81 4.75 -5.31
C GLY A 19 -10.91 3.76 -4.58
N VAL A 20 -10.45 2.71 -5.27
CA VAL A 20 -9.62 1.68 -4.64
C VAL A 20 -8.25 2.26 -4.28
N LEU A 21 -7.62 2.95 -5.22
CA LEU A 21 -6.31 3.57 -4.94
C LEU A 21 -6.45 4.63 -3.85
N SER A 22 -7.52 5.43 -3.90
CA SER A 22 -7.77 6.43 -2.86
C SER A 22 -7.93 5.79 -1.48
N SER A 23 -8.62 4.66 -1.42
CA SER A 23 -8.80 3.93 -0.16
C SER A 23 -7.47 3.39 0.36
N LEU A 24 -6.63 2.86 -0.54
CA LEU A 24 -5.30 2.41 -0.16
C LEU A 24 -4.48 3.55 0.44
N MET A 25 -4.47 4.69 -0.25
CA MET A 25 -3.71 5.85 0.24
C MET A 25 -4.24 6.34 1.57
N ALA A 26 -5.57 6.32 1.76
CA ALA A 26 -6.19 6.72 3.01
C ALA A 26 -5.75 5.82 4.18
N GLU A 27 -5.66 4.52 3.95
CA GLU A 27 -5.19 3.59 4.99
C GLU A 27 -3.74 3.86 5.36
N LEU A 28 -2.90 4.16 4.38
CA LEU A 28 -1.51 4.51 4.65
C LEU A 28 -1.41 5.79 5.48
N TYR A 29 -2.24 6.78 5.15
CA TYR A 29 -2.29 8.02 5.89
C TYR A 29 -2.69 7.80 7.34
N LYS A 30 -3.75 7.02 7.55
CA LYS A 30 -4.25 6.72 8.90
C LYS A 30 -3.21 5.99 9.74
N ALA A 31 -2.44 5.12 9.10
CA ALA A 31 -1.40 4.36 9.78
C ALA A 31 -0.18 5.19 10.13
N GLY A 32 -0.04 6.37 9.54
CA GLY A 32 1.15 7.20 9.73
C GLY A 32 2.31 6.77 8.83
N ALA A 33 2.04 6.03 7.77
CA ALA A 33 3.07 5.66 6.80
C ALA A 33 3.33 6.85 5.88
N ASN A 34 4.59 7.20 5.71
CA ASN A 34 4.97 8.30 4.85
C ASN A 34 5.26 7.76 3.44
N VAL A 35 4.42 8.14 2.48
CA VAL A 35 4.54 7.66 1.11
C VAL A 35 5.71 8.35 0.40
N LEU A 36 6.64 7.55 -0.10
CA LEU A 36 7.82 8.05 -0.80
C LEU A 36 7.67 7.96 -2.31
N SER A 37 7.03 6.92 -2.81
CA SER A 37 6.80 6.78 -4.24
C SER A 37 5.60 5.87 -4.49
N VAL A 38 4.95 6.08 -5.64
CA VAL A 38 3.84 5.27 -6.10
C VAL A 38 4.07 4.98 -7.58
N ASN A 39 4.01 3.70 -7.94
CA ASN A 39 4.09 3.27 -9.33
C ASN A 39 2.88 2.42 -9.64
N GLN A 40 2.23 2.71 -10.75
CA GLN A 40 1.03 1.99 -11.17
C GLN A 40 1.19 1.56 -12.61
N SER A 41 0.91 0.28 -12.88
CA SER A 41 0.94 -0.24 -14.25
C SER A 41 -0.33 0.13 -15.00
N VAL A 42 -0.28 -0.04 -16.32
CA VAL A 42 -1.49 0.04 -17.13
C VAL A 42 -2.39 -1.13 -16.76
N PRO A 43 -3.68 -0.90 -16.49
CA PRO A 43 -4.59 -1.98 -16.12
C PRO A 43 -4.71 -3.04 -17.22
N ILE A 44 -4.73 -4.30 -16.79
CA ILE A 44 -4.97 -5.45 -17.67
C ILE A 44 -6.16 -6.21 -17.10
N HIS A 45 -7.18 -6.40 -17.91
CA HIS A 45 -8.43 -7.03 -17.48
C HIS A 45 -8.99 -6.36 -16.22
N SER A 46 -8.97 -5.04 -16.21
CA SER A 46 -9.49 -4.21 -15.13
C SER A 46 -8.74 -4.35 -13.81
N VAL A 47 -7.51 -4.86 -13.85
CA VAL A 47 -6.65 -4.96 -12.66
C VAL A 47 -5.33 -4.23 -12.92
N ALA A 48 -4.95 -3.37 -12.00
CA ALA A 48 -3.68 -2.66 -12.07
C ALA A 48 -2.74 -3.17 -10.98
N ASP A 49 -1.46 -3.25 -11.32
CA ASP A 49 -0.42 -3.52 -10.34
C ASP A 49 0.06 -2.19 -9.79
N VAL A 50 0.07 -2.06 -8.46
CA VAL A 50 0.49 -0.84 -7.78
C VAL A 50 1.60 -1.19 -6.81
N SER A 51 2.66 -0.41 -6.86
CA SER A 51 3.79 -0.53 -5.93
C SER A 51 3.94 0.79 -5.19
N VAL A 52 3.87 0.74 -3.87
CA VAL A 52 3.99 1.93 -3.03
C VAL A 52 5.13 1.72 -2.06
N THR A 53 6.11 2.62 -2.10
CA THR A 53 7.21 2.61 -1.14
C THR A 53 6.90 3.62 -0.05
N VAL A 54 6.98 3.19 1.20
CA VAL A 54 6.64 4.03 2.34
C VAL A 54 7.75 4.00 3.38
N ARG A 55 7.86 5.08 4.13
CA ARG A 55 8.67 5.12 5.34
C ARG A 55 7.77 4.77 6.51
N ILE A 56 8.22 3.81 7.32
CA ILE A 56 7.37 3.24 8.37
C ILE A 56 7.82 3.58 9.79
N ALA A 57 8.89 4.36 9.93
CA ALA A 57 9.49 4.64 11.23
C ALA A 57 8.50 5.26 12.23
N GLU A 58 7.54 6.04 11.73
CA GLU A 58 6.58 6.74 12.59
C GLU A 58 5.18 6.17 12.51
N MET A 59 5.03 4.97 11.96
CA MET A 59 3.72 4.32 11.91
C MET A 59 3.20 4.03 13.30
N ALA A 60 1.89 4.25 13.49
CA ALA A 60 1.23 3.97 14.75
C ALA A 60 0.87 2.51 14.93
N ILE A 61 0.92 1.73 13.85
CA ILE A 61 0.55 0.32 13.84
C ILE A 61 1.69 -0.52 13.27
N THR A 62 1.62 -1.83 13.46
CA THR A 62 2.63 -2.73 12.93
C THR A 62 2.42 -2.96 11.44
N LYS A 63 3.46 -3.48 10.77
CA LYS A 63 3.35 -3.86 9.36
C LYS A 63 2.23 -4.86 9.14
N LYS A 64 2.08 -5.82 10.06
CA LYS A 64 1.04 -6.84 9.96
C LYS A 64 -0.34 -6.22 10.05
N GLU A 65 -0.52 -5.27 10.96
CA GLU A 65 -1.80 -4.58 11.09
C GLU A 65 -2.10 -3.75 9.85
N LEU A 66 -1.09 -3.11 9.28
CA LEU A 66 -1.24 -2.37 8.04
C LEU A 66 -1.68 -3.28 6.90
N LEU A 67 -1.00 -4.42 6.76
CA LEU A 67 -1.33 -5.39 5.72
C LEU A 67 -2.79 -5.86 5.87
N ASN A 68 -3.20 -6.16 7.09
CA ASN A 68 -4.58 -6.58 7.35
C ASN A 68 -5.58 -5.50 6.96
N SER A 69 -5.27 -4.23 7.26
CA SER A 69 -6.15 -3.12 6.90
C SER A 69 -6.30 -2.98 5.40
N ILE A 70 -5.19 -3.14 4.67
CA ILE A 70 -5.21 -3.03 3.21
C ILE A 70 -5.99 -4.18 2.59
N GLU A 71 -5.81 -5.38 3.11
CA GLU A 71 -6.52 -6.56 2.58
C GLU A 71 -8.03 -6.42 2.69
N LYS A 72 -8.52 -5.64 3.63
CA LYS A 72 -9.96 -5.45 3.82
C LYS A 72 -10.57 -4.43 2.88
N ILE A 73 -9.76 -3.69 2.14
CA ILE A 73 -10.27 -2.69 1.21
C ILE A 73 -10.97 -3.39 0.06
N ASP A 74 -12.21 -2.97 -0.21
CA ASP A 74 -12.97 -3.50 -1.33
C ASP A 74 -12.26 -3.10 -2.63
N GLY A 75 -11.96 -4.09 -3.46
CA GLY A 75 -11.24 -3.86 -4.72
C GLY A 75 -9.76 -4.22 -4.66
N VAL A 76 -9.23 -4.53 -3.49
CA VAL A 76 -7.87 -5.05 -3.37
C VAL A 76 -7.91 -6.55 -3.58
N ASN A 77 -7.35 -7.02 -4.69
CA ASN A 77 -7.34 -8.45 -5.02
C ASN A 77 -6.27 -9.20 -4.27
N SER A 78 -5.10 -8.59 -4.14
CA SER A 78 -4.00 -9.18 -3.38
C SER A 78 -3.04 -8.08 -2.97
N VAL A 79 -2.31 -8.30 -1.90
CA VAL A 79 -1.31 -7.35 -1.41
C VAL A 79 -0.19 -8.11 -0.70
N VAL A 80 1.02 -7.66 -0.95
CA VAL A 80 2.22 -8.19 -0.29
C VAL A 80 3.01 -7.00 0.24
N LEU A 81 3.49 -7.13 1.47
CA LEU A 81 4.31 -6.12 2.12
C LEU A 81 5.70 -6.69 2.35
N SER A 82 6.71 -6.00 1.86
CA SER A 82 8.09 -6.43 2.02
C SER A 82 8.95 -5.44 2.77
#